data_1d8d8b7f96c6a670bbad6e9ede99d47f
#
_entry.id   1d8d8b7f96c6a670bbad6e9ede99d47f
#
_cell.length_a   1.000
_cell.length_b   1.000
_cell.length_c   1.000
_cell.angle_alpha   90.00
_cell.angle_beta   90.00
_cell.angle_gamma   90.00
#
_symmetry.space_group_name_H-M   'P 1'
#
loop_
_entity.id
_entity.type
_entity.pdbx_description
1 polymer ?
#
loop_
_entity_poly.entity_id
_entity_poly.type
_entity_poly.pdbx_seq_one_letter_code
_entity_poly.pdbx_strand_id
1 'polypeptide(L)'
;KMNPAYIKKDELENDYWNITFDDKLKTIEKIITKKNKKILDIGCGPGFFLQQAKKRKWNVLGIEPSTMAANYARNKGIQIAESTFESFCLTNKEKFDAIHSKFFLEHVRDPKQVCNDCYDLLNTNGVICFEVPNDFNILQKIVTDKLNKKQYWIAPPQHINYFSMTSLQNLLKKSGFKPFYAESTFPLEFFLLFGFDYIDNDKIGKKIHNMRMNLEKFLQSTGNNQVKRDLYNYFAEKGIGREIIVYAKKIKA
;
A
#
# COMPACT_ATOMS: atom_id res chain seq x y z
N LYS A 1 -0.69 14.49 12.84
CA LYS A 1 -1.67 15.24 12.02
C LYS A 1 -1.19 15.26 10.59
N MET A 2 -2.04 14.86 9.63
CA MET A 2 -1.70 14.91 8.20
C MET A 2 -1.41 16.36 7.79
N ASN A 3 -0.33 16.57 7.01
CA ASN A 3 0.02 17.89 6.51
C ASN A 3 -0.76 18.16 5.19
N PRO A 4 -1.44 19.30 5.03
CA PRO A 4 -2.15 19.68 3.79
C PRO A 4 -1.29 19.58 2.52
N ALA A 5 0.01 19.78 2.64
CA ALA A 5 0.95 19.67 1.52
C ALA A 5 0.97 18.26 0.88
N TYR A 6 0.70 17.19 1.68
CA TYR A 6 0.62 15.83 1.12
C TYR A 6 -0.58 15.66 0.21
N ILE A 7 -1.75 16.16 0.60
CA ILE A 7 -2.97 16.07 -0.23
C ILE A 7 -2.73 16.77 -1.57
N LYS A 8 -2.15 17.98 -1.54
CA LYS A 8 -1.84 18.75 -2.76
C LYS A 8 -0.81 18.04 -3.64
N LYS A 9 0.20 17.41 -3.05
CA LYS A 9 1.20 16.62 -3.79
C LYS A 9 0.54 15.44 -4.49
N ASP A 10 -0.27 14.66 -3.78
CA ASP A 10 -0.95 13.50 -4.34
C ASP A 10 -1.95 13.89 -5.44
N GLU A 11 -2.61 15.05 -5.32
CA GLU A 11 -3.44 15.59 -6.41
C GLU A 11 -2.63 15.89 -7.68
N LEU A 12 -1.44 16.46 -7.55
CA LEU A 12 -0.54 16.73 -8.67
C LEU A 12 -0.01 15.45 -9.33
N GLU A 13 0.12 14.37 -8.56
CA GLU A 13 0.58 13.06 -9.02
C GLU A 13 -0.58 12.09 -9.33
N ASN A 14 -1.82 12.60 -9.42
CA ASN A 14 -3.03 11.78 -9.50
C ASN A 14 -3.01 10.77 -10.66
N ASP A 15 -2.46 11.13 -11.82
CA ASP A 15 -2.36 10.20 -12.96
C ASP A 15 -1.49 8.98 -12.62
N TYR A 16 -0.39 9.19 -11.92
CA TYR A 16 0.47 8.12 -11.44
C TYR A 16 -0.25 7.24 -10.40
N TRP A 17 -0.88 7.85 -9.41
CA TRP A 17 -1.62 7.12 -8.39
C TRP A 17 -2.79 6.33 -8.95
N ASN A 18 -3.50 6.88 -9.96
CA ASN A 18 -4.59 6.17 -10.63
C ASN A 18 -4.11 4.88 -11.31
N ILE A 19 -2.93 4.89 -11.94
CA ILE A 19 -2.33 3.67 -12.53
C ILE A 19 -2.08 2.62 -11.44
N THR A 20 -1.44 3.03 -10.34
CA THR A 20 -1.08 2.14 -9.25
C THR A 20 -2.32 1.54 -8.57
N PHE A 21 -3.33 2.36 -8.32
CA PHE A 21 -4.58 1.91 -7.69
C PHE A 21 -5.41 1.03 -8.63
N ASP A 22 -5.42 1.32 -9.93
CA ASP A 22 -6.12 0.50 -10.92
C ASP A 22 -5.52 -0.90 -11.01
N ASP A 23 -4.19 -1.02 -10.97
CA ASP A 23 -3.51 -2.32 -10.96
C ASP A 23 -3.84 -3.14 -9.70
N LYS A 24 -3.91 -2.51 -8.53
CA LYS A 24 -4.33 -3.17 -7.30
C LYS A 24 -5.77 -3.67 -7.39
N LEU A 25 -6.67 -2.81 -7.84
CA LEU A 25 -8.09 -3.16 -8.00
C LEU A 25 -8.28 -4.28 -9.02
N LYS A 26 -7.58 -4.26 -10.16
CA LYS A 26 -7.56 -5.35 -11.14
C LYS A 26 -7.10 -6.68 -10.53
N THR A 27 -6.09 -6.64 -9.66
CA THR A 27 -5.61 -7.85 -8.98
C THR A 27 -6.65 -8.40 -8.00
N ILE A 28 -7.29 -7.54 -7.22
CA ILE A 28 -8.38 -7.92 -6.30
C ILE A 28 -9.57 -8.49 -7.09
N GLU A 29 -9.92 -7.86 -8.22
CA GLU A 29 -11.05 -8.25 -9.07
C GLU A 29 -10.86 -9.58 -9.80
N LYS A 30 -9.64 -10.11 -9.91
CA LYS A 30 -9.44 -11.51 -10.36
C LYS A 30 -10.07 -12.53 -9.41
N ILE A 31 -10.24 -12.17 -8.13
CA ILE A 31 -10.84 -13.04 -7.11
C ILE A 31 -12.29 -12.61 -6.81
N ILE A 32 -12.53 -11.30 -6.68
CA ILE A 32 -13.83 -10.73 -6.31
C ILE A 32 -14.59 -10.35 -7.60
N THR A 33 -15.37 -11.29 -8.12
CA THR A 33 -16.07 -11.14 -9.40
C THR A 33 -17.54 -10.71 -9.30
N LYS A 34 -18.10 -10.68 -8.08
CA LYS A 34 -19.50 -10.33 -7.87
C LYS A 34 -19.82 -8.86 -8.21
N LYS A 35 -21.07 -8.56 -8.59
CA LYS A 35 -21.49 -7.21 -8.98
C LYS A 35 -21.53 -6.23 -7.80
N ASN A 36 -22.18 -6.60 -6.69
CA ASN A 36 -22.31 -5.76 -5.50
C ASN A 36 -21.15 -6.03 -4.53
N LYS A 37 -19.98 -5.54 -4.88
CA LYS A 37 -18.74 -5.74 -4.13
C LYS A 37 -18.45 -4.55 -3.21
N LYS A 38 -18.00 -4.83 -1.98
CA LYS A 38 -17.72 -3.83 -0.95
C LYS A 38 -16.25 -3.86 -0.53
N ILE A 39 -15.61 -2.70 -0.51
CA ILE A 39 -14.21 -2.56 -0.11
C ILE A 39 -14.06 -1.58 1.05
N LEU A 40 -13.21 -1.96 2.00
CA LEU A 40 -12.75 -1.13 3.10
C LEU A 40 -11.31 -0.71 2.85
N ASP A 41 -11.00 0.57 3.08
CA ASP A 41 -9.63 1.10 3.05
C ASP A 41 -9.25 1.61 4.44
N ILE A 42 -8.26 0.97 5.07
CA ILE A 42 -7.81 1.29 6.43
C ILE A 42 -6.68 2.32 6.36
N GLY A 43 -6.87 3.46 7.03
CA GLY A 43 -5.96 4.59 6.92
C GLY A 43 -6.05 5.24 5.53
N CYS A 44 -7.28 5.44 5.04
CA CYS A 44 -7.53 5.82 3.65
C CYS A 44 -7.04 7.22 3.27
N GLY A 45 -6.62 8.04 4.25
CA GLY A 45 -6.21 9.42 4.02
C GLY A 45 -7.28 10.22 3.28
N PRO A 46 -6.92 10.99 2.23
CA PRO A 46 -7.86 11.76 1.42
C PRO A 46 -8.72 10.91 0.47
N GLY A 47 -8.64 9.58 0.53
CA GLY A 47 -9.52 8.65 -0.16
C GLY A 47 -9.25 8.47 -1.66
N PHE A 48 -8.06 8.74 -2.16
CA PHE A 48 -7.75 8.60 -3.59
C PHE A 48 -7.93 7.17 -4.12
N PHE A 49 -7.50 6.17 -3.35
CA PHE A 49 -7.75 4.77 -3.69
C PHE A 49 -9.24 4.46 -3.79
N LEU A 50 -10.03 4.94 -2.81
CA LEU A 50 -11.48 4.72 -2.78
C LEU A 50 -12.22 5.45 -3.91
N GLN A 51 -11.74 6.63 -4.33
CA GLN A 51 -12.26 7.31 -5.52
C GLN A 51 -12.08 6.44 -6.77
N GLN A 52 -10.92 5.81 -6.93
CA GLN A 52 -10.66 4.90 -8.05
C GLN A 52 -11.50 3.61 -7.94
N ALA A 53 -11.66 3.04 -6.75
CA ALA A 53 -12.53 1.90 -6.51
C ALA A 53 -14.01 2.22 -6.83
N LYS A 54 -14.49 3.42 -6.46
CA LYS A 54 -15.85 3.88 -6.76
C LYS A 54 -16.10 3.99 -8.27
N LYS A 55 -15.13 4.48 -9.07
CA LYS A 55 -15.21 4.49 -10.54
C LYS A 55 -15.36 3.06 -11.11
N ARG A 56 -14.82 2.06 -10.42
CA ARG A 56 -14.93 0.63 -10.77
C ARG A 56 -16.15 -0.06 -10.13
N LYS A 57 -17.13 0.73 -9.68
CA LYS A 57 -18.42 0.27 -9.13
C LYS A 57 -18.29 -0.55 -7.83
N TRP A 58 -17.29 -0.25 -7.00
CA TRP A 58 -17.22 -0.74 -5.64
C TRP A 58 -18.09 0.12 -4.72
N ASN A 59 -18.77 -0.51 -3.76
CA ASN A 59 -19.26 0.17 -2.57
C ASN A 59 -18.06 0.40 -1.65
N VAL A 60 -17.75 1.65 -1.33
CA VAL A 60 -16.51 2.04 -0.69
C VAL A 60 -16.75 2.59 0.71
N LEU A 61 -15.91 2.21 1.66
CA LEU A 61 -15.83 2.79 2.99
C LEU A 61 -14.36 2.99 3.35
N GLY A 62 -14.03 4.18 3.87
CA GLY A 62 -12.69 4.46 4.41
C GLY A 62 -12.71 4.61 5.92
N ILE A 63 -11.61 4.28 6.57
CA ILE A 63 -11.32 4.60 7.98
C ILE A 63 -10.16 5.58 7.98
N GLU A 64 -10.36 6.75 8.60
CA GLU A 64 -9.34 7.80 8.69
C GLU A 64 -9.54 8.64 9.95
N PRO A 65 -8.59 8.66 10.90
CA PRO A 65 -8.72 9.43 12.13
C PRO A 65 -8.46 10.95 11.96
N SER A 66 -7.85 11.38 10.85
CA SER A 66 -7.60 12.79 10.59
C SER A 66 -8.84 13.48 10.05
N THR A 67 -9.48 14.35 10.83
CA THR A 67 -10.65 15.14 10.41
C THR A 67 -10.41 15.87 9.09
N MET A 68 -9.21 16.41 8.87
CA MET A 68 -8.88 17.13 7.64
C MET A 68 -8.93 16.20 6.41
N ALA A 69 -8.30 15.02 6.49
CA ALA A 69 -8.29 14.05 5.41
C ALA A 69 -9.67 13.44 5.20
N ALA A 70 -10.39 13.11 6.29
CA ALA A 70 -11.75 12.60 6.25
C ALA A 70 -12.72 13.59 5.57
N ASN A 71 -12.63 14.87 5.89
CA ASN A 71 -13.46 15.90 5.26
C ASN A 71 -13.13 16.08 3.78
N TYR A 72 -11.84 16.04 3.42
CA TYR A 72 -11.46 16.07 2.00
C TYR A 72 -12.08 14.89 1.23
N ALA A 73 -11.98 13.67 1.76
CA ALA A 73 -12.56 12.48 1.14
C ALA A 73 -14.10 12.55 1.05
N ARG A 74 -14.78 13.03 2.11
CA ARG A 74 -16.25 13.24 2.11
C ARG A 74 -16.67 14.24 1.04
N ASN A 75 -15.93 15.33 0.85
CA ASN A 75 -16.19 16.32 -0.20
C ASN A 75 -16.03 15.74 -1.62
N LYS A 76 -15.29 14.64 -1.78
CA LYS A 76 -15.22 13.86 -3.02
C LYS A 76 -16.28 12.73 -3.08
N GLY A 77 -17.23 12.71 -2.15
CA GLY A 77 -18.34 11.76 -2.11
C GLY A 77 -17.93 10.35 -1.65
N ILE A 78 -16.88 10.24 -0.84
CA ILE A 78 -16.45 8.99 -0.23
C ILE A 78 -17.02 8.89 1.18
N GLN A 79 -17.59 7.74 1.52
CA GLN A 79 -18.04 7.44 2.88
C GLN A 79 -16.83 7.16 3.78
N ILE A 80 -16.73 7.90 4.91
CA ILE A 80 -15.60 7.81 5.84
C ILE A 80 -16.10 7.64 7.28
N ALA A 81 -15.61 6.60 7.93
CA ALA A 81 -15.62 6.45 9.38
C ALA A 81 -14.42 7.23 9.95
N GLU A 82 -14.68 8.36 10.60
CA GLU A 82 -13.65 9.17 11.25
C GLU A 82 -13.34 8.58 12.62
N SER A 83 -12.45 7.59 12.64
CA SER A 83 -12.07 6.83 13.83
C SER A 83 -10.72 6.15 13.63
N THR A 84 -10.14 5.62 14.71
CA THR A 84 -9.08 4.62 14.58
C THR A 84 -9.66 3.28 14.12
N PHE A 85 -8.81 2.41 13.59
CA PHE A 85 -9.23 1.07 13.15
C PHE A 85 -9.76 0.24 14.32
N GLU A 86 -9.11 0.29 15.47
CA GLU A 86 -9.51 -0.42 16.67
C GLU A 86 -10.91 0.02 17.13
N SER A 87 -11.18 1.33 17.19
CA SER A 87 -12.49 1.86 17.55
C SER A 87 -13.58 1.47 16.54
N PHE A 88 -13.24 1.47 15.26
CA PHE A 88 -14.16 1.00 14.22
C PHE A 88 -14.54 -0.46 14.40
N CYS A 89 -13.59 -1.34 14.69
CA CYS A 89 -13.85 -2.77 14.89
C CYS A 89 -14.81 -3.05 16.05
N LEU A 90 -14.80 -2.23 17.10
CA LEU A 90 -15.70 -2.40 18.26
C LEU A 90 -17.17 -2.14 17.93
N THR A 91 -17.45 -1.27 16.97
CA THR A 91 -18.83 -0.83 16.66
C THR A 91 -19.35 -1.34 15.33
N ASN A 92 -18.47 -1.72 14.41
CA ASN A 92 -18.85 -2.13 13.08
C ASN A 92 -19.37 -3.56 13.04
N LYS A 93 -20.49 -3.74 12.32
CA LYS A 93 -21.10 -5.05 12.05
C LYS A 93 -21.07 -5.45 10.58
N GLU A 94 -20.57 -4.58 9.73
CA GLU A 94 -20.53 -4.82 8.29
C GLU A 94 -19.38 -5.73 7.90
N LYS A 95 -19.58 -6.47 6.82
CA LYS A 95 -18.55 -7.31 6.21
C LYS A 95 -18.17 -6.75 4.83
N PHE A 96 -16.93 -7.01 4.45
CA PHE A 96 -16.34 -6.52 3.21
C PHE A 96 -15.87 -7.69 2.33
N ASP A 97 -15.79 -7.44 1.03
CA ASP A 97 -15.26 -8.42 0.07
C ASP A 97 -13.78 -8.23 -0.15
N ALA A 98 -13.32 -6.99 0.04
CA ALA A 98 -11.91 -6.67 0.05
C ALA A 98 -11.58 -5.68 1.16
N ILE A 99 -10.37 -5.78 1.67
CA ILE A 99 -9.75 -4.79 2.56
C ILE A 99 -8.43 -4.38 1.93
N HIS A 100 -8.24 -3.07 1.80
CA HIS A 100 -6.98 -2.46 1.39
C HIS A 100 -6.38 -1.67 2.55
N SER A 101 -5.07 -1.61 2.61
CA SER A 101 -4.36 -0.70 3.50
C SER A 101 -2.97 -0.41 2.93
N LYS A 102 -2.58 0.85 2.97
CA LYS A 102 -1.27 1.33 2.55
C LYS A 102 -0.62 2.14 3.67
N PHE A 103 0.61 1.75 4.04
CA PHE A 103 1.39 2.45 5.07
C PHE A 103 0.63 2.61 6.39
N PHE A 104 0.15 1.49 6.92
CA PHE A 104 -0.61 1.44 8.17
C PHE A 104 0.01 0.46 9.18
N LEU A 105 0.36 -0.77 8.75
CA LEU A 105 0.84 -1.81 9.67
C LEU A 105 2.16 -1.46 10.36
N GLU A 106 3.00 -0.64 9.75
CA GLU A 106 4.24 -0.14 10.36
C GLU A 106 4.02 0.77 11.56
N HIS A 107 2.80 1.31 11.71
CA HIS A 107 2.45 2.25 12.77
C HIS A 107 1.64 1.64 13.93
N VAL A 108 1.13 0.41 13.79
CA VAL A 108 0.23 -0.20 14.78
C VAL A 108 0.99 -0.95 15.86
N ARG A 109 0.44 -1.01 17.08
CA ARG A 109 1.07 -1.70 18.21
C ARG A 109 1.05 -3.22 18.07
N ASP A 110 -0.02 -3.78 17.52
CA ASP A 110 -0.20 -5.22 17.30
C ASP A 110 -0.66 -5.52 15.88
N PRO A 111 0.28 -5.72 14.93
CA PRO A 111 -0.06 -6.07 13.56
C PRO A 111 -0.81 -7.40 13.42
N LYS A 112 -0.61 -8.34 14.36
CA LYS A 112 -1.31 -9.62 14.35
C LYS A 112 -2.79 -9.43 14.70
N GLN A 113 -3.08 -8.61 15.71
CA GLN A 113 -4.47 -8.31 16.07
C GLN A 113 -5.17 -7.59 14.90
N VAL A 114 -4.52 -6.63 14.26
CA VAL A 114 -5.06 -5.98 13.05
C VAL A 114 -5.38 -7.00 11.96
N CYS A 115 -4.51 -7.98 11.70
CA CYS A 115 -4.80 -9.02 10.71
C CYS A 115 -5.98 -9.91 11.12
N ASN A 116 -6.11 -10.24 12.42
CA ASN A 116 -7.24 -11.00 12.93
C ASN A 116 -8.56 -10.22 12.78
N ASP A 117 -8.56 -8.94 13.12
CA ASP A 117 -9.73 -8.07 12.97
C ASP A 117 -10.13 -7.94 11.48
N CYS A 118 -9.15 -7.80 10.58
CA CYS A 118 -9.39 -7.83 9.13
C CYS A 118 -9.98 -9.18 8.68
N TYR A 119 -9.49 -10.29 9.25
CA TYR A 119 -10.07 -11.61 8.96
C TYR A 119 -11.54 -11.66 9.34
N ASP A 120 -11.88 -11.15 10.51
CA ASP A 120 -13.27 -11.11 10.99
C ASP A 120 -14.14 -10.17 10.16
N LEU A 121 -13.62 -9.03 9.71
CA LEU A 121 -14.34 -8.08 8.86
C LEU A 121 -14.59 -8.57 7.43
N LEU A 122 -13.83 -9.56 6.93
CA LEU A 122 -13.99 -10.07 5.59
C LEU A 122 -15.11 -11.12 5.46
N ASN A 123 -15.83 -11.05 4.36
CA ASN A 123 -16.68 -12.14 3.87
C ASN A 123 -15.86 -13.41 3.59
N THR A 124 -16.53 -14.55 3.52
CA THR A 124 -15.91 -15.81 3.05
C THR A 124 -15.32 -15.59 1.65
N ASN A 125 -14.09 -16.04 1.42
CA ASN A 125 -13.30 -15.81 0.22
C ASN A 125 -12.92 -14.34 -0.04
N GLY A 126 -13.09 -13.45 0.93
CA GLY A 126 -12.65 -12.07 0.82
C GLY A 126 -11.13 -11.94 0.67
N VAL A 127 -10.69 -10.80 0.16
CA VAL A 127 -9.29 -10.52 -0.18
C VAL A 127 -8.77 -9.37 0.66
N ILE A 128 -7.55 -9.51 1.15
CA ILE A 128 -6.78 -8.42 1.75
C ILE A 128 -5.65 -8.01 0.82
N CYS A 129 -5.39 -6.70 0.72
CA CYS A 129 -4.26 -6.11 0.00
C CYS A 129 -3.53 -5.16 0.94
N PHE A 130 -2.37 -5.57 1.43
CA PHE A 130 -1.53 -4.76 2.30
C PHE A 130 -0.29 -4.28 1.57
N GLU A 131 -0.01 -2.97 1.70
CA GLU A 131 1.20 -2.33 1.23
C GLU A 131 1.94 -1.70 2.41
N VAL A 132 3.20 -2.10 2.59
CA VAL A 132 4.10 -1.60 3.64
C VAL A 132 5.49 -1.34 3.08
N PRO A 133 6.34 -0.53 3.74
CA PRO A 133 7.76 -0.44 3.41
C PRO A 133 8.43 -1.82 3.44
N ASN A 134 9.42 -2.01 2.56
CA ASN A 134 10.25 -3.21 2.52
C ASN A 134 11.59 -2.92 3.19
N ASP A 135 11.70 -3.29 4.44
CA ASP A 135 12.83 -2.93 5.27
C ASP A 135 13.84 -4.07 5.39
N PHE A 136 15.11 -3.70 5.60
CA PHE A 136 16.25 -4.63 5.75
C PHE A 136 16.45 -5.55 4.55
N ASN A 137 16.10 -5.11 3.35
CA ASN A 137 16.36 -5.87 2.13
C ASN A 137 17.84 -5.83 1.72
N ILE A 138 18.23 -6.75 0.83
CA ILE A 138 19.63 -6.90 0.43
C ILE A 138 20.23 -5.66 -0.24
N LEU A 139 19.43 -4.87 -0.97
CA LEU A 139 19.91 -3.64 -1.61
C LEU A 139 20.22 -2.56 -0.57
N GLN A 140 19.37 -2.42 0.45
CA GLN A 140 19.63 -1.53 1.58
C GLN A 140 20.94 -1.91 2.29
N LYS A 141 21.15 -3.22 2.52
CA LYS A 141 22.40 -3.71 3.11
C LYS A 141 23.61 -3.37 2.23
N ILE A 142 23.55 -3.62 0.92
CA ILE A 142 24.63 -3.27 -0.01
C ILE A 142 24.94 -1.77 0.04
N VAL A 143 23.91 -0.91 0.05
CA VAL A 143 24.07 0.54 0.13
C VAL A 143 24.74 0.96 1.43
N THR A 144 24.33 0.42 2.58
CA THR A 144 24.95 0.74 3.87
C THR A 144 26.42 0.27 3.91
N ASP A 145 26.70 -0.95 3.45
CA ASP A 145 28.03 -1.56 3.55
C ASP A 145 29.03 -0.95 2.53
N LYS A 146 28.58 -0.64 1.30
CA LYS A 146 29.46 -0.18 0.23
C LYS A 146 29.54 1.35 0.08
N LEU A 147 28.44 2.05 0.38
CA LEU A 147 28.39 3.51 0.30
C LEU A 147 28.52 4.19 1.66
N ASN A 148 28.78 3.43 2.71
CA ASN A 148 28.90 3.92 4.09
C ASN A 148 27.72 4.81 4.52
N LYS A 149 26.49 4.42 4.14
CA LYS A 149 25.27 5.14 4.48
C LYS A 149 24.69 4.63 5.80
N LYS A 150 24.05 5.53 6.56
CA LYS A 150 23.25 5.14 7.71
C LYS A 150 22.02 4.33 7.26
N GLN A 151 21.35 3.67 8.19
CA GLN A 151 20.09 2.97 7.94
C GLN A 151 18.96 3.99 7.73
N TYR A 152 18.91 4.60 6.56
CA TYR A 152 18.03 5.71 6.17
C TYR A 152 16.53 5.34 6.11
N TRP A 153 16.20 4.06 6.18
CA TRP A 153 14.81 3.57 6.24
C TRP A 153 14.26 3.49 7.67
N ILE A 154 15.10 3.60 8.69
CA ILE A 154 14.68 3.57 10.09
C ILE A 154 14.06 4.93 10.47
N ALA A 155 12.80 4.95 10.84
CA ALA A 155 12.03 6.17 11.08
C ALA A 155 11.29 6.18 12.44
N PRO A 156 12.00 6.12 13.59
CA PRO A 156 11.37 6.26 14.89
C PRO A 156 10.95 7.72 15.14
N PRO A 157 9.89 7.98 15.92
CA PRO A 157 8.97 7.01 16.53
C PRO A 157 7.80 6.63 15.60
N GLN A 158 7.80 7.06 14.31
CA GLN A 158 6.67 6.87 13.41
C GLN A 158 6.50 5.41 13.02
N HIS A 159 7.59 4.73 12.65
CA HIS A 159 7.57 3.30 12.35
C HIS A 159 8.00 2.52 13.59
N ILE A 160 7.13 1.69 14.10
CA ILE A 160 7.38 0.78 15.23
C ILE A 160 7.47 -0.68 14.79
N ASN A 161 7.03 -0.99 13.57
CA ASN A 161 7.20 -2.29 12.92
C ASN A 161 7.94 -2.12 11.60
N TYR A 162 8.76 -3.10 11.28
CA TYR A 162 9.56 -3.16 10.05
C TYR A 162 9.30 -4.49 9.38
N PHE A 163 8.92 -4.46 8.10
CA PHE A 163 8.50 -5.63 7.36
C PHE A 163 9.46 -5.98 6.24
N SER A 164 9.64 -7.29 6.05
CA SER A 164 10.14 -7.87 4.81
C SER A 164 9.01 -8.64 4.12
N MET A 165 9.18 -9.01 2.86
CA MET A 165 8.21 -9.85 2.14
C MET A 165 7.86 -11.11 2.93
N THR A 166 8.87 -11.79 3.45
CA THR A 166 8.69 -13.04 4.23
C THR A 166 7.94 -12.79 5.54
N SER A 167 8.28 -11.73 6.29
CA SER A 167 7.63 -11.45 7.57
C SER A 167 6.15 -11.08 7.39
N LEU A 168 5.81 -10.27 6.38
CA LEU A 168 4.43 -9.90 6.08
C LEU A 168 3.60 -11.12 5.63
N GLN A 169 4.14 -11.94 4.73
CA GLN A 169 3.44 -13.15 4.29
C GLN A 169 3.22 -14.15 5.44
N ASN A 170 4.21 -14.30 6.35
CA ASN A 170 4.07 -15.17 7.52
C ASN A 170 3.05 -14.64 8.51
N LEU A 171 2.99 -13.32 8.72
CA LEU A 171 1.97 -12.68 9.55
C LEU A 171 0.57 -13.00 8.99
N LEU A 172 0.35 -12.80 7.70
CA LEU A 172 -0.92 -13.08 7.03
C LEU A 172 -1.30 -14.58 7.12
N LYS A 173 -0.36 -15.50 6.87
CA LYS A 173 -0.59 -16.94 7.00
C LYS A 173 -1.02 -17.34 8.42
N LYS A 174 -0.34 -16.80 9.44
CA LYS A 174 -0.66 -17.06 10.87
C LYS A 174 -2.02 -16.44 11.30
N SER A 175 -2.57 -15.54 10.51
CA SER A 175 -3.89 -14.91 10.73
C SER A 175 -4.99 -15.49 9.83
N GLY A 176 -4.78 -16.67 9.23
CA GLY A 176 -5.81 -17.38 8.46
C GLY A 176 -5.95 -16.95 7.00
N PHE A 177 -4.95 -16.26 6.47
CA PHE A 177 -4.91 -15.85 5.06
C PHE A 177 -3.99 -16.74 4.22
N LYS A 178 -4.33 -16.91 2.95
CA LYS A 178 -3.46 -17.54 1.94
C LYS A 178 -2.98 -16.47 0.95
N PRO A 179 -1.71 -16.03 1.02
CA PRO A 179 -1.13 -15.19 0.00
C PRO A 179 -1.21 -15.87 -1.37
N PHE A 180 -1.61 -15.11 -2.41
CA PHE A 180 -1.73 -15.64 -3.77
C PHE A 180 -1.00 -14.82 -4.82
N TYR A 181 -0.67 -13.56 -4.51
CA TYR A 181 0.09 -12.68 -5.39
C TYR A 181 0.85 -11.65 -4.55
N ALA A 182 2.02 -11.24 -5.03
CA ALA A 182 2.79 -10.16 -4.43
C ALA A 182 3.52 -9.34 -5.50
N GLU A 183 3.68 -8.07 -5.21
CA GLU A 183 4.48 -7.12 -6.00
C GLU A 183 5.39 -6.35 -5.04
N SER A 184 6.49 -5.81 -5.58
CA SER A 184 7.33 -4.85 -4.88
C SER A 184 7.64 -3.69 -5.81
N THR A 185 7.47 -2.46 -5.32
CA THR A 185 7.68 -1.29 -6.16
C THR A 185 9.15 -1.10 -6.51
N PHE A 186 9.44 -0.22 -7.47
CA PHE A 186 10.80 -0.01 -7.98
C PHE A 186 11.79 0.26 -6.84
N PRO A 187 12.93 -0.49 -6.76
CA PRO A 187 13.94 -0.30 -5.72
C PRO A 187 14.66 1.04 -5.88
N LEU A 188 14.45 1.99 -4.98
CA LEU A 188 15.13 3.28 -5.04
C LEU A 188 16.63 3.17 -4.79
N GLU A 189 17.08 2.10 -4.16
CA GLU A 189 18.47 1.75 -3.93
C GLU A 189 19.28 1.66 -5.23
N PHE A 190 18.67 1.30 -6.36
CA PHE A 190 19.34 1.32 -7.66
C PHE A 190 19.83 2.72 -8.01
N PHE A 191 19.09 3.77 -7.68
CA PHE A 191 19.55 5.12 -7.93
C PHE A 191 20.79 5.48 -7.10
N LEU A 192 20.87 5.03 -5.83
CA LEU A 192 22.07 5.19 -5.01
C LEU A 192 23.26 4.46 -5.63
N LEU A 193 23.06 3.24 -6.09
CA LEU A 193 24.10 2.42 -6.75
C LEU A 193 24.50 3.00 -8.12
N PHE A 194 23.63 3.74 -8.79
CA PHE A 194 23.95 4.50 -10.02
C PHE A 194 24.60 5.86 -9.73
N GLY A 195 24.88 6.20 -8.47
CA GLY A 195 25.53 7.45 -8.08
C GLY A 195 24.59 8.62 -7.81
N PHE A 196 23.25 8.41 -7.80
CA PHE A 196 22.28 9.44 -7.43
C PHE A 196 22.03 9.40 -5.91
N ASP A 197 22.85 10.12 -5.15
CA ASP A 197 22.68 10.20 -3.71
C ASP A 197 21.52 11.11 -3.32
N TYR A 198 20.37 10.50 -3.05
CA TYR A 198 19.15 11.21 -2.66
C TYR A 198 18.93 11.27 -1.15
N ILE A 199 19.79 10.59 -0.36
CA ILE A 199 19.67 10.59 1.10
C ILE A 199 19.99 12.01 1.58
N ASP A 200 19.08 12.59 2.35
CA ASP A 200 19.15 13.98 2.82
C ASP A 200 19.30 15.04 1.70
N ASN A 201 18.87 14.69 0.47
CA ASN A 201 18.91 15.59 -0.69
C ASN A 201 17.56 15.61 -1.43
N ASP A 202 16.68 16.53 -1.03
CA ASP A 202 15.32 16.67 -1.58
C ASP A 202 15.31 16.92 -3.10
N LYS A 203 16.29 17.63 -3.63
CA LYS A 203 16.36 17.94 -5.08
C LYS A 203 16.61 16.69 -5.89
N ILE A 204 17.56 15.86 -5.47
CA ILE A 204 17.83 14.56 -6.10
C ILE A 204 16.66 13.61 -5.83
N GLY A 205 16.12 13.59 -4.59
CA GLY A 205 14.97 12.78 -4.24
C GLY A 205 13.76 13.03 -5.16
N LYS A 206 13.41 14.30 -5.43
CA LYS A 206 12.35 14.67 -6.38
C LYS A 206 12.67 14.21 -7.81
N LYS A 207 13.93 14.35 -8.24
CA LYS A 207 14.35 13.91 -9.57
C LYS A 207 14.16 12.41 -9.78
N ILE A 208 14.66 11.58 -8.85
CA ILE A 208 14.53 10.12 -8.97
C ILE A 208 13.08 9.64 -8.83
N HIS A 209 12.30 10.31 -7.97
CA HIS A 209 10.87 10.03 -7.85
C HIS A 209 10.16 10.26 -9.20
N ASN A 210 10.43 11.38 -9.86
CA ASN A 210 9.89 11.65 -11.19
C ASN A 210 10.36 10.65 -12.25
N MET A 211 11.64 10.21 -12.21
CA MET A 211 12.15 9.20 -13.13
C MET A 211 11.39 7.87 -12.97
N ARG A 212 11.14 7.44 -11.74
CA ARG A 212 10.35 6.24 -11.46
C ARG A 212 8.91 6.39 -11.97
N MET A 213 8.24 7.49 -11.64
CA MET A 213 6.87 7.73 -12.09
C MET A 213 6.77 7.77 -13.62
N ASN A 214 7.74 8.36 -14.30
CA ASN A 214 7.77 8.42 -15.76
C ASN A 214 7.91 7.03 -16.38
N LEU A 215 8.77 6.17 -15.83
CA LEU A 215 8.89 4.78 -16.29
C LEU A 215 7.53 4.07 -16.26
N GLU A 216 6.81 4.17 -15.13
CA GLU A 216 5.52 3.53 -14.97
C GLU A 216 4.45 4.12 -15.91
N LYS A 217 4.42 5.46 -16.05
CA LYS A 217 3.52 6.16 -16.98
C LYS A 217 3.79 5.79 -18.43
N PHE A 218 5.05 5.70 -18.85
CA PHE A 218 5.40 5.33 -20.22
C PHE A 218 5.02 3.88 -20.53
N LEU A 219 5.27 2.95 -19.61
CA LEU A 219 4.84 1.56 -19.78
C LEU A 219 3.30 1.46 -19.89
N GLN A 220 2.58 2.24 -19.07
CA GLN A 220 1.12 2.28 -19.13
C GLN A 220 0.61 2.88 -20.45
N SER A 221 1.13 4.05 -20.85
CA SER A 221 0.66 4.79 -22.03
C SER A 221 0.94 4.07 -23.35
N THR A 222 1.95 3.22 -23.39
CA THR A 222 2.32 2.39 -24.55
C THR A 222 1.66 1.01 -24.54
N GLY A 223 0.75 0.74 -23.61
CA GLY A 223 0.08 -0.58 -23.50
C GLY A 223 0.95 -1.68 -22.88
N ASN A 224 2.14 -1.34 -22.37
CA ASN A 224 3.12 -2.29 -21.83
C ASN A 224 3.07 -2.42 -20.30
N ASN A 225 1.93 -2.13 -19.68
CA ASN A 225 1.80 -2.19 -18.22
C ASN A 225 2.12 -3.59 -17.64
N GLN A 226 1.94 -4.66 -18.44
CA GLN A 226 2.29 -6.02 -18.02
C GLN A 226 3.80 -6.14 -17.74
N VAL A 227 4.66 -5.48 -18.52
CA VAL A 227 6.12 -5.44 -18.28
C VAL A 227 6.45 -4.89 -16.88
N LYS A 228 5.77 -3.80 -16.47
CA LYS A 228 5.91 -3.26 -15.11
C LYS A 228 5.49 -4.29 -14.06
N ARG A 229 4.35 -4.94 -14.25
CA ARG A 229 3.82 -5.92 -13.30
C ARG A 229 4.72 -7.14 -13.16
N ASP A 230 5.28 -7.63 -14.25
CA ASP A 230 6.21 -8.77 -14.26
C ASP A 230 7.52 -8.39 -13.53
N LEU A 231 8.03 -7.18 -13.78
CA LEU A 231 9.21 -6.65 -13.09
C LEU A 231 8.96 -6.49 -11.58
N TYR A 232 7.81 -5.97 -11.18
CA TYR A 232 7.46 -5.78 -9.78
C TYR A 232 7.18 -7.10 -9.05
N ASN A 233 6.63 -8.09 -9.74
CA ASN A 233 6.51 -9.45 -9.22
C ASN A 233 7.90 -10.08 -9.03
N TYR A 234 8.81 -9.93 -9.99
CA TYR A 234 10.19 -10.39 -9.87
C TYR A 234 10.91 -9.72 -8.69
N PHE A 235 10.76 -8.41 -8.48
CA PHE A 235 11.34 -7.75 -7.31
C PHE A 235 10.79 -8.34 -6.00
N ALA A 236 9.49 -8.63 -5.95
CA ALA A 236 8.88 -9.27 -4.80
C ALA A 236 9.46 -10.67 -4.53
N GLU A 237 9.65 -11.48 -5.56
CA GLU A 237 10.29 -12.82 -5.46
C GLU A 237 11.71 -12.74 -4.94
N LYS A 238 12.45 -11.70 -5.31
CA LYS A 238 13.82 -11.45 -4.83
C LYS A 238 13.89 -10.75 -3.49
N GLY A 239 12.73 -10.34 -2.91
CA GLY A 239 12.66 -9.60 -1.66
C GLY A 239 13.26 -8.20 -1.73
N ILE A 240 13.39 -7.64 -2.94
CA ILE A 240 13.88 -6.28 -3.19
C ILE A 240 12.73 -5.35 -3.57
N GLY A 241 12.98 -4.04 -3.62
CA GLY A 241 11.99 -3.03 -3.92
C GLY A 241 11.68 -2.14 -2.72
N ARG A 242 11.06 -0.99 -2.99
CA ARG A 242 10.84 0.04 -1.96
C ARG A 242 9.69 -0.30 -1.03
N GLU A 243 8.56 -0.68 -1.58
CA GLU A 243 7.38 -1.13 -0.85
C GLU A 243 7.04 -2.57 -1.28
N ILE A 244 6.48 -3.34 -0.38
CA ILE A 244 5.91 -4.67 -0.65
C ILE A 244 4.41 -4.61 -0.59
N ILE A 245 3.77 -5.23 -1.57
CA ILE A 245 2.32 -5.33 -1.71
C ILE A 245 1.97 -6.81 -1.73
N VAL A 246 1.21 -7.27 -0.74
CA VAL A 246 0.80 -8.67 -0.64
C VAL A 246 -0.72 -8.76 -0.72
N TYR A 247 -1.18 -9.61 -1.63
CA TYR A 247 -2.59 -9.97 -1.77
C TYR A 247 -2.80 -11.36 -1.20
N ALA A 248 -3.75 -11.46 -0.27
CA ALA A 248 -4.06 -12.73 0.35
C ALA A 248 -5.57 -12.94 0.47
N LYS A 249 -5.99 -14.20 0.35
CA LYS A 249 -7.39 -14.62 0.43
C LYS A 249 -7.68 -15.17 1.82
N LYS A 250 -8.82 -14.80 2.39
CA LYS A 250 -9.36 -15.45 3.58
C LYS A 250 -9.65 -16.91 3.27
N ILE A 251 -9.01 -17.83 3.99
CA ILE A 251 -9.33 -19.26 3.91
C ILE A 251 -10.34 -19.61 4.99
N LYS A 252 -11.24 -20.57 4.69
CA LYS A 252 -12.13 -21.12 5.72
C LYS A 252 -11.28 -21.75 6.82
N ALA A 253 -11.59 -21.41 8.08
CA ALA A 253 -11.15 -22.20 9.22
C ALA A 253 -11.74 -23.62 9.13
#